data_a6e7f953ab3fc33599297c8eb4400a84
#
_entry.id   a6e7f953ab3fc33599297c8eb4400a84
#
_cell.length_a   1.000
_cell.length_b   1.000
_cell.length_c   1.000
_cell.angle_alpha   90.00
_cell.angle_beta   90.00
_cell.angle_gamma   90.00
#
_symmetry.space_group_name_H-M   'P 1'
#
loop_
_entity.id
_entity.type
_entity.pdbx_description
1 polymer ?
#
loop_
_entity_poly.entity_id
_entity_poly.type
_entity_poly.pdbx_seq_one_letter_code
_entity_poly.pdbx_strand_id
1 'polypeptide(L)'
;MLDVGLVAGNIDTDPLFADPHTADYHLKSQAGRWNPTSAGCVHDDVTSPCIDTGDPMSPVDLEPFPNGGIVNMGAYAGTEEASKSWFDKPVCETIVAGDINGDCRVDHMDFVLMAMHWLEEPDRQY
;
A
#
# COMPACT_ATOMS: atom_id res chain seq x y z
N MET A 1 9.54 -26.49 19.37
CA MET A 1 8.12 -26.56 19.21
C MET A 1 7.74 -26.30 17.78
N LEU A 2 6.78 -26.95 17.37
CA LEU A 2 6.31 -26.75 16.03
C LEU A 2 5.23 -25.68 16.03
N ASP A 3 5.42 -24.68 15.24
CA ASP A 3 4.43 -23.62 15.11
C ASP A 3 3.33 -24.08 14.19
N VAL A 4 2.53 -24.98 14.69
CA VAL A 4 1.50 -25.58 13.86
C VAL A 4 0.50 -24.56 13.31
N GLY A 5 0.43 -23.39 13.94
CA GLY A 5 -0.42 -22.32 13.45
C GLY A 5 0.28 -21.38 12.48
N LEU A 6 1.58 -21.55 12.29
CA LEU A 6 2.36 -20.63 11.46
C LEU A 6 2.78 -21.31 10.19
N VAL A 7 1.87 -21.39 9.24
CA VAL A 7 2.23 -21.84 7.90
C VAL A 7 2.71 -20.65 7.10
N ALA A 8 3.28 -20.91 5.92
CA ALA A 8 3.77 -19.85 5.06
C ALA A 8 2.66 -18.82 4.81
N GLY A 9 2.99 -17.56 4.98
CA GLY A 9 2.06 -16.48 4.76
C GLY A 9 1.33 -15.97 6.00
N ASN A 10 1.45 -16.68 7.13
CA ASN A 10 0.85 -16.21 8.38
C ASN A 10 1.83 -15.35 9.17
N ILE A 11 1.29 -14.40 9.92
CA ILE A 11 2.09 -13.58 10.81
C ILE A 11 1.47 -13.62 12.21
N ASP A 12 2.29 -13.34 13.21
CA ASP A 12 1.90 -13.42 14.61
C ASP A 12 2.20 -12.09 15.29
N THR A 13 1.58 -11.02 14.81
CA THR A 13 1.74 -9.69 15.37
C THR A 13 0.38 -9.03 15.46
N ASP A 14 0.31 -7.95 16.24
CA ASP A 14 -0.91 -7.17 16.36
C ASP A 14 -1.29 -6.59 15.00
N PRO A 15 -2.47 -6.93 14.47
CA PRO A 15 -2.88 -6.42 13.16
C PRO A 15 -3.20 -4.93 13.14
N LEU A 16 -3.33 -4.28 14.29
CA LEU A 16 -3.63 -2.85 14.38
C LEU A 16 -4.93 -2.50 13.65
N PHE A 17 -6.02 -3.11 14.11
CA PHE A 17 -7.35 -2.78 13.60
C PHE A 17 -7.75 -1.38 14.02
N ALA A 18 -8.50 -0.69 13.18
CA ALA A 18 -8.91 0.69 13.42
C ALA A 18 -9.72 0.84 14.71
N ASP A 19 -10.74 0.00 14.88
CA ASP A 19 -11.57 0.03 16.08
C ASP A 19 -12.30 -1.31 16.24
N PRO A 20 -11.64 -2.29 16.83
CA PRO A 20 -12.28 -3.59 17.01
C PRO A 20 -13.48 -3.56 17.96
N HIS A 21 -13.58 -2.54 18.83
CA HIS A 21 -14.70 -2.42 19.74
C HIS A 21 -16.01 -2.12 19.01
N THR A 22 -15.92 -1.46 17.87
CA THR A 22 -17.10 -1.18 17.04
C THR A 22 -17.15 -2.08 15.82
N ALA A 23 -16.36 -3.16 15.81
CA ALA A 23 -16.26 -4.10 14.71
C ALA A 23 -15.70 -3.46 13.43
N ASP A 24 -14.86 -2.45 13.57
CA ASP A 24 -14.16 -1.87 12.45
C ASP A 24 -12.80 -2.55 12.33
N TYR A 25 -12.69 -3.51 11.43
CA TYR A 25 -11.50 -4.32 11.24
C TYR A 25 -10.66 -3.86 10.07
N HIS A 26 -10.82 -2.62 9.64
CA HIS A 26 -9.88 -2.04 8.69
C HIS A 26 -8.51 -1.91 9.33
N LEU A 27 -7.48 -2.10 8.55
CA LEU A 27 -6.10 -1.99 9.04
C LEU A 27 -5.69 -0.54 9.09
N LYS A 28 -5.04 -0.13 10.17
CA LYS A 28 -4.51 1.23 10.26
C LYS A 28 -3.42 1.43 9.22
N SER A 29 -3.34 2.63 8.66
CA SER A 29 -2.33 2.95 7.67
C SER A 29 -2.00 4.43 7.69
N GLN A 30 -0.72 4.74 7.72
CA GLN A 30 -0.23 6.11 7.60
C GLN A 30 -0.49 6.66 6.19
N ALA A 31 -0.63 5.78 5.21
CA ALA A 31 -0.92 6.16 3.84
C ALA A 31 -2.41 6.35 3.58
N GLY A 32 -3.25 5.84 4.47
CA GLY A 32 -4.69 6.03 4.35
C GLY A 32 -5.46 4.73 4.47
N ARG A 33 -6.58 4.78 5.15
CA ARG A 33 -7.52 3.68 5.25
C ARG A 33 -8.94 4.20 5.11
N TRP A 34 -9.82 3.30 4.74
CA TRP A 34 -11.24 3.62 4.67
C TRP A 34 -11.81 3.78 6.07
N ASN A 35 -12.59 4.85 6.27
CA ASN A 35 -13.31 5.07 7.51
C ASN A 35 -14.80 5.01 7.23
N PRO A 36 -15.49 3.97 7.72
CA PRO A 36 -16.91 3.82 7.41
C PRO A 36 -17.79 4.93 8.00
N THR A 37 -17.35 5.56 9.08
CA THR A 37 -18.11 6.64 9.70
C THR A 37 -18.14 7.89 8.81
N SER A 38 -17.02 8.26 8.25
CA SER A 38 -16.94 9.43 7.38
C SER A 38 -17.10 9.09 5.91
N ALA A 39 -17.13 7.79 5.58
CA ALA A 39 -17.17 7.28 4.20
C ALA A 39 -16.05 7.90 3.36
N GLY A 40 -14.86 7.94 3.91
CA GLY A 40 -13.72 8.52 3.24
C GLY A 40 -12.42 7.96 3.75
N CYS A 41 -11.33 8.55 3.31
CA CYS A 41 -10.00 8.10 3.67
C CYS A 41 -9.47 8.92 4.85
N VAL A 42 -8.92 8.23 5.83
CA VAL A 42 -8.25 8.87 6.97
C VAL A 42 -6.84 8.30 7.10
N HIS A 43 -5.96 9.08 7.68
CA HIS A 43 -4.57 8.68 7.88
C HIS A 43 -4.33 8.40 9.36
N ASP A 44 -3.73 7.28 9.64
CA ASP A 44 -3.36 6.90 11.00
C ASP A 44 -1.91 7.33 11.27
N ASP A 45 -1.47 7.20 12.51
CA ASP A 45 -0.07 7.47 12.85
C ASP A 45 0.77 6.20 12.92
N VAL A 46 0.16 5.07 12.63
CA VAL A 46 0.86 3.78 12.54
C VAL A 46 0.33 3.01 11.34
N THR A 47 1.08 2.02 10.91
CA THR A 47 0.70 1.18 9.77
C THR A 47 0.73 -0.28 10.19
N SER A 48 -0.33 -0.99 9.87
CA SER A 48 -0.49 -2.40 10.21
C SER A 48 0.56 -3.27 9.52
N PRO A 49 1.12 -4.26 10.24
CA PRO A 49 2.01 -5.23 9.59
C PRO A 49 1.28 -6.16 8.62
N CYS A 50 -0.04 -6.16 8.62
CA CYS A 50 -0.82 -7.01 7.72
C CYS A 50 -0.95 -6.43 6.31
N ILE A 51 -0.51 -5.19 6.10
CA ILE A 51 -0.56 -4.58 4.79
C ILE A 51 0.52 -5.19 3.91
N ASP A 52 0.17 -5.56 2.67
CA ASP A 52 1.06 -6.13 1.67
C ASP A 52 1.64 -7.49 2.06
N THR A 53 0.96 -8.23 2.92
CA THR A 53 1.48 -9.50 3.41
C THR A 53 0.54 -10.67 3.18
N GLY A 54 -0.46 -10.49 2.32
CA GLY A 54 -1.36 -11.58 1.97
C GLY A 54 -0.77 -12.52 0.94
N ASP A 55 -1.64 -13.25 0.26
CA ASP A 55 -1.22 -14.22 -0.74
C ASP A 55 -0.68 -13.50 -1.97
N PRO A 56 0.61 -13.67 -2.32
CA PRO A 56 1.16 -12.98 -3.48
C PRO A 56 0.54 -13.41 -4.81
N MET A 57 -0.19 -14.52 -4.81
CA MET A 57 -0.86 -14.98 -6.02
C MET A 57 -2.28 -14.43 -6.15
N SER A 58 -2.79 -13.76 -5.12
CA SER A 58 -4.13 -13.18 -5.18
C SER A 58 -4.14 -11.87 -5.96
N PRO A 59 -5.24 -11.57 -6.69
CA PRO A 59 -5.34 -10.29 -7.40
C PRO A 59 -5.35 -9.11 -6.44
N VAL A 60 -4.63 -8.06 -6.77
CA VAL A 60 -4.53 -6.85 -5.96
C VAL A 60 -5.25 -5.66 -6.61
N ASP A 61 -5.86 -5.89 -7.76
CA ASP A 61 -6.37 -4.82 -8.63
C ASP A 61 -7.35 -3.87 -7.97
N LEU A 62 -8.16 -4.38 -7.04
CA LEU A 62 -9.17 -3.55 -6.38
C LEU A 62 -8.65 -2.79 -5.18
N GLU A 63 -7.47 -3.15 -4.66
CA GLU A 63 -6.91 -2.40 -3.55
C GLU A 63 -6.49 -1.01 -4.01
N PRO A 64 -6.80 0.03 -3.22
CA PRO A 64 -6.50 1.39 -3.64
C PRO A 64 -5.01 1.65 -3.79
N PHE A 65 -4.68 2.54 -4.69
CA PHE A 65 -3.31 3.02 -4.83
C PHE A 65 -2.99 3.99 -3.68
N PRO A 66 -1.80 3.92 -3.08
CA PRO A 66 -0.74 2.97 -3.40
C PRO A 66 -0.96 1.61 -2.76
N ASN A 67 -0.66 0.57 -3.52
CA ASN A 67 -0.62 -0.79 -2.99
C ASN A 67 0.74 -1.38 -3.35
N GLY A 68 1.20 -2.33 -2.57
CA GLY A 68 2.53 -2.89 -2.75
C GLY A 68 2.62 -4.00 -3.79
N GLY A 69 1.57 -4.25 -4.53
CA GLY A 69 1.54 -5.33 -5.51
C GLY A 69 1.17 -6.68 -4.90
N ILE A 70 0.99 -6.74 -3.60
CA ILE A 70 0.56 -7.92 -2.87
C ILE A 70 -0.62 -7.51 -2.01
N VAL A 71 -1.67 -8.32 -1.98
CA VAL A 71 -2.87 -7.99 -1.20
C VAL A 71 -2.54 -7.90 0.29
N ASN A 72 -3.33 -7.12 0.99
CA ASN A 72 -3.27 -7.08 2.45
C ASN A 72 -3.83 -8.39 3.00
N MET A 73 -3.57 -8.65 4.27
CA MET A 73 -4.28 -9.70 4.99
C MET A 73 -5.55 -9.09 5.59
N GLY A 74 -6.52 -9.94 5.91
CA GLY A 74 -7.70 -9.52 6.66
C GLY A 74 -8.96 -9.39 5.83
N ALA A 75 -9.99 -8.85 6.45
CA ALA A 75 -11.35 -8.89 5.92
C ALA A 75 -11.54 -8.06 4.65
N TYR A 76 -10.76 -7.02 4.49
CA TYR A 76 -10.90 -6.10 3.37
C TYR A 76 -9.83 -6.28 2.29
N ALA A 77 -9.01 -7.32 2.43
CA ALA A 77 -7.97 -7.60 1.45
C ALA A 77 -8.59 -7.82 0.07
N GLY A 78 -7.98 -7.23 -0.94
CA GLY A 78 -8.45 -7.38 -2.31
C GLY A 78 -9.72 -6.60 -2.62
N THR A 79 -10.11 -5.65 -1.77
CA THR A 79 -11.30 -4.84 -1.99
C THR A 79 -10.94 -3.36 -2.07
N GLU A 80 -11.93 -2.56 -2.49
CA GLU A 80 -11.75 -1.11 -2.59
C GLU A 80 -11.59 -0.45 -1.22
N GLU A 81 -11.90 -1.15 -0.14
CA GLU A 81 -11.74 -0.64 1.22
C GLU A 81 -10.43 -1.09 1.87
N ALA A 82 -9.56 -1.75 1.13
CA ALA A 82 -8.27 -2.15 1.65
C ALA A 82 -7.43 -0.93 1.98
N SER A 83 -6.67 -1.04 3.07
CA SER A 83 -5.79 0.07 3.49
C SER A 83 -4.61 0.19 2.55
N LYS A 84 -4.14 1.42 2.38
CA LYS A 84 -3.07 1.75 1.43
C LYS A 84 -1.71 1.42 2.01
N SER A 85 -0.79 1.12 1.12
CA SER A 85 0.58 0.77 1.50
C SER A 85 1.38 2.02 1.90
N TRP A 86 2.19 1.88 2.93
CA TRP A 86 3.04 2.95 3.44
C TRP A 86 4.51 2.60 3.18
N PHE A 87 5.23 3.52 2.58
CA PHE A 87 6.63 3.31 2.20
C PHE A 87 7.55 4.28 2.93
N ASP A 88 7.20 4.63 4.17
CA ASP A 88 7.98 5.50 5.06
C ASP A 88 8.13 6.93 4.56
N LYS A 89 7.23 7.36 3.72
CA LYS A 89 7.17 8.73 3.24
C LYS A 89 5.75 9.02 2.77
N PRO A 90 5.34 10.28 2.76
CA PRO A 90 4.03 10.63 2.25
C PRO A 90 3.85 10.11 0.83
N VAL A 91 2.66 9.64 0.54
CA VAL A 91 2.32 9.10 -0.77
C VAL A 91 1.30 9.99 -1.44
N CYS A 92 1.33 9.97 -2.76
CA CYS A 92 0.34 10.70 -3.53
C CYS A 92 -0.97 9.96 -3.46
N GLU A 93 -2.05 10.66 -3.17
CA GLU A 93 -3.36 10.02 -3.11
C GLU A 93 -3.89 9.67 -4.49
N THR A 94 -3.33 10.30 -5.49
CA THR A 94 -3.63 9.97 -6.88
C THR A 94 -2.32 9.85 -7.64
N ILE A 95 -2.37 9.12 -8.73
CA ILE A 95 -1.22 9.02 -9.61
C ILE A 95 -1.07 10.37 -10.32
N VAL A 96 0.10 10.98 -10.17
CA VAL A 96 0.41 12.25 -10.82
C VAL A 96 1.27 11.96 -12.04
N ALA A 97 0.70 12.13 -13.21
CA ALA A 97 1.40 11.83 -14.45
C ALA A 97 2.62 12.75 -14.59
N GLY A 98 3.78 12.15 -14.85
CA GLY A 98 5.03 12.90 -14.96
C GLY A 98 5.79 13.07 -13.65
N ASP A 99 5.22 12.61 -12.54
CA ASP A 99 5.90 12.64 -11.26
C ASP A 99 6.86 11.45 -11.19
N ILE A 100 8.12 11.71 -11.47
CA ILE A 100 9.12 10.64 -11.56
C ILE A 100 9.75 10.37 -10.21
N ASN A 101 9.95 11.41 -9.41
CA ASN A 101 10.60 11.24 -8.10
C ASN A 101 9.64 10.91 -6.96
N GLY A 102 8.34 10.93 -7.21
CA GLY A 102 7.36 10.49 -6.22
C GLY A 102 7.00 11.54 -5.17
N ASP A 103 7.22 12.82 -5.44
CA ASP A 103 6.93 13.87 -4.47
C ASP A 103 5.54 14.48 -4.65
N CYS A 104 4.72 13.90 -5.52
CA CYS A 104 3.35 14.31 -5.83
C CYS A 104 3.27 15.64 -6.59
N ARG A 105 4.36 16.05 -7.16
CA ARG A 105 4.42 17.28 -7.95
C ARG A 105 5.19 17.02 -9.23
N VAL A 106 4.79 17.68 -10.29
CA VAL A 106 5.53 17.65 -11.53
C VAL A 106 6.29 18.96 -11.63
N ASP A 107 7.60 18.90 -11.54
CA ASP A 107 8.44 20.09 -11.60
C ASP A 107 9.75 19.77 -12.30
N HIS A 108 10.69 20.69 -12.26
CA HIS A 108 11.94 20.53 -13.00
C HIS A 108 12.78 19.35 -12.47
N MET A 109 12.57 18.92 -11.22
CA MET A 109 13.29 17.75 -10.71
C MET A 109 12.86 16.49 -11.44
N ASP A 110 11.60 16.38 -11.79
CA ASP A 110 11.11 15.27 -12.60
C ASP A 110 11.74 15.30 -13.99
N PHE A 111 11.83 16.50 -14.56
CA PHE A 111 12.48 16.68 -15.84
C PHE A 111 13.98 16.30 -15.78
N VAL A 112 14.66 16.70 -14.70
CA VAL A 112 16.08 16.37 -14.53
C VAL A 112 16.27 14.85 -14.48
N LEU A 113 15.44 14.15 -13.72
CA LEU A 113 15.52 12.69 -13.66
C LEU A 113 15.27 12.06 -15.02
N MET A 114 14.28 12.56 -15.74
CA MET A 114 14.00 12.06 -17.06
C MET A 114 15.18 12.34 -18.01
N ALA A 115 15.75 13.54 -17.93
CA ALA A 115 16.86 13.91 -18.81
C ALA A 115 18.10 13.09 -18.53
N MET A 116 18.36 12.75 -17.27
CA MET A 116 19.52 11.92 -16.92
C MET A 116 19.44 10.53 -17.55
N HIS A 117 18.22 10.06 -17.81
CA HIS A 117 18.01 8.75 -18.39
C HIS A 117 17.45 8.81 -19.81
N TRP A 118 17.50 9.98 -20.42
CA TRP A 118 16.83 10.23 -21.69
C TRP A 118 17.28 9.30 -22.80
N LEU A 119 18.57 9.09 -22.91
CA LEU A 119 19.14 8.23 -23.94
C LEU A 119 19.54 6.87 -23.40
N GLU A 120 19.19 6.61 -22.16
CA GLU A 120 19.50 5.33 -21.55
C GLU A 120 18.54 4.30 -22.09
N GLU A 121 19.06 3.23 -22.61
CA GLU A 121 18.23 2.16 -23.12
C GLU A 121 18.30 0.99 -22.17
N PRO A 122 17.16 0.37 -21.89
CA PRO A 122 17.21 -0.90 -21.17
C PRO A 122 18.03 -1.89 -22.00
N ASP A 123 18.57 -2.88 -21.31
CA ASP A 123 19.33 -3.90 -22.00
C ASP A 123 18.40 -4.63 -22.94
N ARG A 124 18.47 -4.30 -24.18
CA ARG A 124 17.59 -4.84 -25.19
C ARG A 124 18.23 -6.04 -25.82
N GLN A 125 17.56 -7.11 -25.69
CA GLN A 125 18.01 -8.35 -26.29
C GLN A 125 17.14 -8.63 -27.50
N TYR A 126 17.54 -8.12 -28.60
CA TYR A 126 16.84 -8.37 -29.85
C TYR A 126 17.37 -9.62 -30.52
#